data_6f598e9179e02141299801844fdfae33
#
_entry.id   6f598e9179e02141299801844fdfae33
#
_cell.length_a   1.000
_cell.length_b   1.000
_cell.length_c   1.000
_cell.angle_alpha   90.00
_cell.angle_beta   90.00
_cell.angle_gamma   90.00
#
_symmetry.space_group_name_H-M   'P 1'
#
loop_
_entity.id
_entity.type
_entity.pdbx_description
1 polymer ?
#
loop_
_entity_poly.entity_id
_entity_poly.type
_entity_poly.pdbx_seq_one_letter_code
_entity_poly.pdbx_strand_id
1 'polypeptide(L)'
;MQFFGLLRHPRFSRLLAIRWTGQTVDGIFQSALASFVLFSPERQADAFSAALAFAVVLLPYSVIGPFVGTILDRISRQRLLFFSNLIRSLNLLIVALLIFSGTTGVELTIVVLIAFGINRLILAALSAGLPLLVDSKSLVTANAMAVTGGSVLVVLGGGLGVGIRAIVNSLALANHADALLIFISSGGYFIAAFLTSRLSRYELGPQKHEIRKGSFTQGITEMRDGIHFLKIHTDVARGILATAFHRGGLTALTLMGLLLERNTFHNPQLPEDGLKGFGFAISFAGLGVFLGAFLAPYGVSKYGRHRWIRFLWQMEANLLNDMQFTILSSSI
;
A
#
# COMPACT_ATOMS: atom_id res chain seq x y z
N MET A 1 0.95 24.31 -14.44
CA MET A 1 -0.23 25.08 -14.00
C MET A 1 -1.38 24.24 -13.44
N GLN A 2 -1.63 23.01 -13.93
CA GLN A 2 -2.73 22.15 -13.44
C GLN A 2 -2.58 21.70 -11.98
N PHE A 3 -1.37 21.46 -11.49
CA PHE A 3 -1.10 20.97 -10.12
C PHE A 3 -1.65 21.90 -9.03
N PHE A 4 -1.24 23.18 -9.05
CA PHE A 4 -1.71 24.16 -8.05
C PHE A 4 -3.19 24.50 -8.20
N GLY A 5 -3.74 24.40 -9.43
CA GLY A 5 -5.17 24.58 -9.67
C GLY A 5 -6.01 23.51 -8.98
N LEU A 6 -5.57 22.25 -9.02
CA LEU A 6 -6.23 21.13 -8.35
C LEU A 6 -6.22 21.27 -6.83
N LEU A 7 -5.12 21.72 -6.23
CA LEU A 7 -5.03 21.96 -4.79
C LEU A 7 -5.96 23.07 -4.29
N ARG A 8 -6.33 24.01 -5.15
CA ARG A 8 -7.31 25.06 -4.83
C ARG A 8 -8.76 24.56 -4.89
N HIS A 9 -8.99 23.38 -5.46
CA HIS A 9 -10.32 22.79 -5.52
C HIS A 9 -10.69 22.16 -4.17
N PRO A 10 -11.63 22.71 -3.38
CA PRO A 10 -11.80 22.37 -1.97
C PRO A 10 -12.21 20.91 -1.73
N ARG A 11 -12.97 20.30 -2.66
CA ARG A 11 -13.40 18.90 -2.57
C ARG A 11 -12.22 17.94 -2.78
N PHE A 12 -11.41 18.22 -3.80
CA PHE A 12 -10.22 17.42 -4.09
C PHE A 12 -9.18 17.53 -2.97
N SER A 13 -8.92 18.74 -2.45
CA SER A 13 -7.98 18.95 -1.35
C SER A 13 -8.40 18.25 -0.08
N ARG A 14 -9.71 18.18 0.23
CA ARG A 14 -10.23 17.39 1.36
C ARG A 14 -9.98 15.91 1.18
N LEU A 15 -10.23 15.38 -0.03
CA LEU A 15 -9.93 13.97 -0.34
C LEU A 15 -8.44 13.67 -0.17
N LEU A 16 -7.56 14.55 -0.68
CA LEU A 16 -6.11 14.43 -0.51
C LEU A 16 -5.72 14.47 0.97
N ALA A 17 -6.27 15.40 1.74
CA ALA A 17 -5.99 15.50 3.18
C ALA A 17 -6.34 14.22 3.92
N ILE A 18 -7.51 13.61 3.65
CA ILE A 18 -7.92 12.34 4.22
C ILE A 18 -6.92 11.23 3.84
N ARG A 19 -6.58 11.14 2.55
CA ARG A 19 -5.65 10.15 2.03
C ARG A 19 -4.26 10.31 2.62
N TRP A 20 -3.73 11.51 2.60
CA TRP A 20 -2.38 11.81 3.02
C TRP A 20 -2.20 11.66 4.53
N THR A 21 -3.17 12.10 5.34
CA THR A 21 -3.18 11.82 6.78
C THR A 21 -3.14 10.33 7.05
N GLY A 22 -4.03 9.54 6.42
CA GLY A 22 -4.06 8.09 6.58
C GLY A 22 -2.75 7.43 6.16
N GLN A 23 -2.15 7.85 5.05
CA GLN A 23 -0.89 7.25 4.57
C GLN A 23 0.32 7.64 5.41
N THR A 24 0.39 8.86 5.95
CA THR A 24 1.45 9.25 6.90
C THR A 24 1.41 8.38 8.15
N VAL A 25 0.24 8.25 8.76
CA VAL A 25 0.12 7.43 9.97
C VAL A 25 0.21 5.93 9.70
N ASP A 26 -0.06 5.51 8.46
CA ASP A 26 0.18 4.13 8.01
C ASP A 26 1.69 3.82 7.98
N GLY A 27 2.50 4.77 7.54
CA GLY A 27 3.96 4.67 7.60
C GLY A 27 4.46 4.55 9.05
N ILE A 28 3.95 5.37 9.98
CA ILE A 28 4.27 5.27 11.41
C ILE A 28 3.87 3.90 11.97
N PHE A 29 2.66 3.43 11.67
CA PHE A 29 2.18 2.11 12.08
C PHE A 29 3.07 0.98 11.56
N GLN A 30 3.44 1.01 10.27
CA GLN A 30 4.32 0.00 9.68
C GLN A 30 5.72 0.01 10.30
N SER A 31 6.27 1.18 10.66
CA SER A 31 7.56 1.26 11.35
C SER A 31 7.52 0.64 12.76
N ALA A 32 6.40 0.76 13.47
CA ALA A 32 6.21 0.08 14.75
C ALA A 32 6.13 -1.44 14.57
N LEU A 33 5.40 -1.91 13.55
CA LEU A 33 5.31 -3.34 13.25
C LEU A 33 6.62 -3.96 12.79
N ALA A 34 7.56 -3.17 12.26
CA ALA A 34 8.89 -3.65 11.88
C ALA A 34 9.69 -4.25 13.05
N SER A 35 9.27 -4.04 14.29
CA SER A 35 9.82 -4.70 15.47
C SER A 35 9.37 -6.16 15.62
N PHE A 36 8.26 -6.53 15.00
CA PHE A 36 7.66 -7.84 15.14
C PHE A 36 8.04 -8.73 13.96
N VAL A 37 8.73 -9.83 14.26
CA VAL A 37 9.28 -10.76 13.26
C VAL A 37 8.24 -11.24 12.24
N LEU A 38 7.00 -11.46 12.67
CA LEU A 38 5.93 -11.93 11.80
C LEU A 38 5.54 -10.92 10.69
N PHE A 39 5.68 -9.62 10.97
CA PHE A 39 5.33 -8.55 10.04
C PHE A 39 6.56 -7.93 9.34
N SER A 40 7.73 -8.49 9.60
CA SER A 40 9.03 -7.99 9.14
C SER A 40 9.76 -9.07 8.34
N PRO A 41 9.47 -9.19 7.03
CA PRO A 41 10.15 -10.17 6.17
C PRO A 41 11.68 -10.05 6.24
N GLU A 42 12.18 -8.84 6.44
CA GLU A 42 13.60 -8.52 6.57
C GLU A 42 14.28 -9.16 7.78
N ARG A 43 13.53 -9.60 8.77
CA ARG A 43 14.04 -10.29 9.96
C ARG A 43 14.04 -11.79 9.84
N GLN A 44 13.43 -12.33 8.80
CA GLN A 44 13.40 -13.78 8.56
C GLN A 44 14.76 -14.28 8.08
N ALA A 45 15.19 -15.43 8.61
CA ALA A 45 16.50 -15.98 8.31
C ALA A 45 16.57 -16.65 6.95
N ASP A 46 15.47 -17.24 6.50
CA ASP A 46 15.38 -18.03 5.27
C ASP A 46 14.32 -17.49 4.31
N ALA A 47 14.45 -17.89 3.03
CA ALA A 47 13.59 -17.42 1.96
C ALA A 47 12.11 -17.82 2.14
N PHE A 48 11.85 -19.01 2.69
CA PHE A 48 10.49 -19.51 2.89
C PHE A 48 9.77 -18.71 3.97
N SER A 49 10.42 -18.48 5.12
CA SER A 49 9.86 -17.70 6.23
C SER A 49 9.64 -16.23 5.83
N ALA A 50 10.56 -15.65 5.05
CA ALA A 50 10.39 -14.28 4.51
C ALA A 50 9.20 -14.22 3.52
N ALA A 51 9.08 -15.21 2.62
CA ALA A 51 7.94 -15.28 1.70
C ALA A 51 6.62 -15.49 2.45
N LEU A 52 6.60 -16.30 3.52
CA LEU A 52 5.42 -16.49 4.36
C LEU A 52 5.01 -15.19 5.07
N ALA A 53 5.96 -14.44 5.60
CA ALA A 53 5.68 -13.13 6.21
C ALA A 53 5.05 -12.15 5.21
N PHE A 54 5.56 -12.09 3.98
CA PHE A 54 4.92 -11.33 2.89
C PHE A 54 3.50 -11.83 2.59
N ALA A 55 3.31 -13.15 2.50
CA ALA A 55 2.00 -13.73 2.24
C ALA A 55 0.98 -13.38 3.33
N VAL A 56 1.37 -13.45 4.60
CA VAL A 56 0.54 -13.09 5.75
C VAL A 56 0.10 -11.62 5.66
N VAL A 57 1.02 -10.69 5.40
CA VAL A 57 0.71 -9.26 5.26
C VAL A 57 -0.21 -8.99 4.06
N LEU A 58 -0.07 -9.75 2.97
CA LEU A 58 -0.87 -9.58 1.75
C LEU A 58 -2.21 -10.32 1.79
N LEU A 59 -2.40 -11.27 2.71
CA LEU A 59 -3.60 -12.09 2.81
C LEU A 59 -4.91 -11.26 2.92
N PRO A 60 -5.01 -10.21 3.76
CA PRO A 60 -6.22 -9.39 3.83
C PRO A 60 -6.58 -8.71 2.51
N TYR A 61 -5.56 -8.34 1.71
CA TYR A 61 -5.78 -7.73 0.40
C TYR A 61 -6.39 -8.71 -0.60
N SER A 62 -6.00 -9.98 -0.53
CA SER A 62 -6.50 -11.04 -1.39
C SER A 62 -7.92 -11.46 -1.00
N VAL A 63 -8.23 -11.52 0.30
CA VAL A 63 -9.54 -11.92 0.82
C VAL A 63 -10.59 -10.81 0.61
N ILE A 64 -10.26 -9.57 0.94
CA ILE A 64 -11.21 -8.44 0.88
C ILE A 64 -11.34 -7.92 -0.56
N GLY A 65 -10.27 -8.01 -1.36
CA GLY A 65 -10.18 -7.46 -2.71
C GLY A 65 -11.41 -7.74 -3.60
N PRO A 66 -11.85 -8.99 -3.76
CA PRO A 66 -13.01 -9.34 -4.58
C PRO A 66 -14.33 -8.69 -4.15
N PHE A 67 -14.49 -8.43 -2.85
CA PHE A 67 -15.74 -7.88 -2.28
C PHE A 67 -15.76 -6.36 -2.23
N VAL A 68 -14.63 -5.69 -2.44
CA VAL A 68 -14.51 -4.24 -2.35
C VAL A 68 -15.48 -3.53 -3.29
N GLY A 69 -15.56 -3.96 -4.55
CA GLY A 69 -16.47 -3.37 -5.53
C GLY A 69 -17.93 -3.44 -5.07
N THR A 70 -18.35 -4.60 -4.63
CA THR A 70 -19.70 -4.84 -4.12
C THR A 70 -20.05 -3.93 -2.93
N ILE A 71 -19.11 -3.71 -2.01
CA ILE A 71 -19.29 -2.83 -0.86
C ILE A 71 -19.38 -1.36 -1.30
N LEU A 72 -18.51 -0.94 -2.22
CA LEU A 72 -18.43 0.43 -2.75
C LEU A 72 -19.69 0.87 -3.52
N ASP A 73 -20.39 -0.07 -4.16
CA ASP A 73 -21.59 0.22 -4.94
C ASP A 73 -22.87 0.23 -4.08
N ARG A 74 -22.80 -0.27 -2.84
CA ARG A 74 -23.96 -0.39 -1.94
C ARG A 74 -24.00 0.65 -0.84
N ILE A 75 -22.89 1.26 -0.51
CA ILE A 75 -22.78 2.23 0.58
C ILE A 75 -22.20 3.52 0.04
N SER A 76 -22.72 4.67 0.46
CA SER A 76 -22.06 5.94 0.09
C SER A 76 -20.60 5.91 0.54
N ARG A 77 -19.69 6.21 -0.39
CA ARG A 77 -18.23 6.12 -0.13
C ARG A 77 -17.77 7.02 1.00
N GLN A 78 -18.46 8.15 1.21
CA GLN A 78 -18.22 9.01 2.36
C GLN A 78 -18.50 8.28 3.69
N ARG A 79 -19.63 7.58 3.80
CA ARG A 79 -19.95 6.79 5.01
C ARG A 79 -18.97 5.64 5.19
N LEU A 80 -18.66 4.93 4.11
CA LEU A 80 -17.69 3.85 4.14
C LEU A 80 -16.33 4.34 4.65
N LEU A 81 -15.84 5.47 4.11
CA LEU A 81 -14.58 6.08 4.55
C LEU A 81 -14.63 6.51 6.02
N PHE A 82 -15.73 7.14 6.44
CA PHE A 82 -15.89 7.58 7.82
C PHE A 82 -15.81 6.40 8.79
N PHE A 83 -16.66 5.38 8.58
CA PHE A 83 -16.69 4.22 9.47
C PHE A 83 -15.40 3.39 9.37
N SER A 84 -14.83 3.22 8.18
CA SER A 84 -13.55 2.49 8.03
C SER A 84 -12.40 3.19 8.75
N ASN A 85 -12.27 4.52 8.66
CA ASN A 85 -11.25 5.26 9.41
C ASN A 85 -11.51 5.18 10.92
N LEU A 86 -12.75 5.29 11.37
CA LEU A 86 -13.10 5.19 12.78
C LEU A 86 -12.83 3.79 13.34
N ILE A 87 -13.29 2.74 12.65
CA ILE A 87 -13.05 1.35 13.05
C ILE A 87 -11.55 1.05 13.04
N ARG A 88 -10.80 1.56 12.06
CA ARG A 88 -9.35 1.40 12.02
C ARG A 88 -8.67 2.12 13.18
N SER A 89 -9.10 3.33 13.54
CA SER A 89 -8.61 4.03 14.73
C SER A 89 -8.81 3.18 15.99
N LEU A 90 -10.02 2.66 16.21
CA LEU A 90 -10.32 1.80 17.36
C LEU A 90 -9.52 0.48 17.32
N ASN A 91 -9.38 -0.14 16.16
CA ASN A 91 -8.59 -1.34 15.97
C ASN A 91 -7.10 -1.09 16.30
N LEU A 92 -6.52 0.02 15.86
CA LEU A 92 -5.14 0.38 16.19
C LEU A 92 -4.98 0.72 17.69
N LEU A 93 -6.00 1.24 18.34
CA LEU A 93 -5.98 1.41 19.79
C LEU A 93 -5.88 0.05 20.49
N ILE A 94 -6.62 -0.96 20.04
CA ILE A 94 -6.52 -2.34 20.56
C ILE A 94 -5.11 -2.90 20.30
N VAL A 95 -4.53 -2.71 19.11
CA VAL A 95 -3.16 -3.13 18.80
C VAL A 95 -2.17 -2.47 19.75
N ALA A 96 -2.30 -1.16 19.99
CA ALA A 96 -1.43 -0.42 20.92
C ALA A 96 -1.51 -0.99 22.33
N LEU A 97 -2.71 -1.30 22.83
CA LEU A 97 -2.92 -1.89 24.16
C LEU A 97 -2.32 -3.31 24.26
N LEU A 98 -2.49 -4.15 23.23
CA LEU A 98 -1.90 -5.49 23.20
C LEU A 98 -0.37 -5.42 23.24
N ILE A 99 0.23 -4.54 22.45
CA ILE A 99 1.69 -4.36 22.45
C ILE A 99 2.19 -3.78 23.78
N PHE A 100 1.46 -2.81 24.33
CA PHE A 100 1.80 -2.24 25.64
C PHE A 100 1.79 -3.30 26.75
N SER A 101 0.83 -4.23 26.73
CA SER A 101 0.76 -5.36 27.67
C SER A 101 1.78 -6.47 27.39
N GLY A 102 2.60 -6.36 26.33
CA GLY A 102 3.58 -7.37 25.94
C GLY A 102 2.97 -8.58 25.23
N THR A 103 1.69 -8.52 24.82
CA THR A 103 1.04 -9.61 24.13
C THR A 103 1.62 -9.75 22.73
N THR A 104 2.17 -10.93 22.41
CA THR A 104 2.68 -11.31 21.10
C THR A 104 2.06 -12.64 20.73
N GLY A 105 1.47 -12.78 19.56
CA GLY A 105 0.89 -14.06 19.18
C GLY A 105 -0.27 -13.92 18.22
N VAL A 106 -1.18 -14.90 18.26
CA VAL A 106 -2.29 -15.00 17.31
C VAL A 106 -3.26 -13.83 17.46
N GLU A 107 -3.52 -13.38 18.69
CA GLU A 107 -4.43 -12.26 18.98
C GLU A 107 -3.93 -10.98 18.32
N LEU A 108 -2.66 -10.63 18.53
CA LEU A 108 -2.03 -9.47 17.89
C LEU A 108 -2.07 -9.60 16.37
N THR A 109 -1.73 -10.80 15.86
CA THR A 109 -1.71 -11.08 14.42
C THR A 109 -3.07 -10.83 13.80
N ILE A 110 -4.15 -11.38 14.37
CA ILE A 110 -5.52 -11.22 13.85
C ILE A 110 -5.91 -9.73 13.82
N VAL A 111 -5.67 -9.01 14.91
CA VAL A 111 -6.07 -7.59 15.01
C VAL A 111 -5.29 -6.74 14.00
N VAL A 112 -4.00 -7.02 13.78
CA VAL A 112 -3.17 -6.34 12.76
C VAL A 112 -3.65 -6.68 11.34
N LEU A 113 -3.99 -7.94 11.05
CA LEU A 113 -4.53 -8.31 9.74
C LEU A 113 -5.87 -7.64 9.45
N ILE A 114 -6.72 -7.45 10.45
CA ILE A 114 -7.94 -6.66 10.34
C ILE A 114 -7.60 -5.20 9.98
N ALA A 115 -6.58 -4.61 10.61
CA ALA A 115 -6.14 -3.25 10.27
C ALA A 115 -5.71 -3.14 8.79
N PHE A 116 -4.94 -4.10 8.27
CA PHE A 116 -4.58 -4.13 6.85
C PHE A 116 -5.79 -4.28 5.94
N GLY A 117 -6.75 -5.14 6.31
CA GLY A 117 -7.99 -5.32 5.56
C GLY A 117 -8.83 -4.04 5.47
N ILE A 118 -9.00 -3.33 6.58
CA ILE A 118 -9.71 -2.05 6.62
C ILE A 118 -8.99 -1.01 5.75
N ASN A 119 -7.65 -1.00 5.75
CA ASN A 119 -6.88 -0.09 4.88
C ASN A 119 -7.19 -0.30 3.41
N ARG A 120 -7.38 -1.53 2.99
CA ARG A 120 -7.76 -1.84 1.61
C ARG A 120 -9.08 -1.20 1.22
N LEU A 121 -10.09 -1.23 2.09
CA LEU A 121 -11.39 -0.58 1.87
C LEU A 121 -11.24 0.95 1.78
N ILE A 122 -10.44 1.55 2.68
CA ILE A 122 -10.16 2.99 2.68
C ILE A 122 -9.55 3.43 1.35
N LEU A 123 -8.46 2.78 0.92
CA LEU A 123 -7.75 3.13 -0.31
C LEU A 123 -8.61 2.91 -1.56
N ALA A 124 -9.42 1.88 -1.58
CA ALA A 124 -10.34 1.61 -2.69
C ALA A 124 -11.45 2.68 -2.77
N ALA A 125 -12.05 3.06 -1.64
CA ALA A 125 -13.07 4.09 -1.59
C ALA A 125 -12.54 5.46 -2.00
N LEU A 126 -11.33 5.84 -1.57
CA LEU A 126 -10.64 7.06 -1.99
C LEU A 126 -10.35 7.06 -3.49
N SER A 127 -9.89 5.94 -4.04
CA SER A 127 -9.59 5.82 -5.46
C SER A 127 -10.85 5.84 -6.33
N ALA A 128 -11.93 5.20 -5.90
CA ALA A 128 -13.20 5.19 -6.60
C ALA A 128 -13.94 6.55 -6.52
N GLY A 129 -13.73 7.34 -5.46
CA GLY A 129 -14.31 8.68 -5.32
C GLY A 129 -13.61 9.76 -6.14
N LEU A 130 -12.32 9.57 -6.46
CA LEU A 130 -11.49 10.57 -7.13
C LEU A 130 -12.06 11.07 -8.49
N PRO A 131 -12.54 10.20 -9.41
CA PRO A 131 -13.05 10.64 -10.71
C PRO A 131 -14.29 11.52 -10.64
N LEU A 132 -15.00 11.53 -9.51
CA LEU A 132 -16.19 12.35 -9.30
C LEU A 132 -15.88 13.79 -8.84
N LEU A 133 -14.62 14.03 -8.48
CA LEU A 133 -14.19 15.32 -7.92
C LEU A 133 -13.40 16.18 -8.91
N VAL A 134 -12.95 15.60 -10.02
CA VAL A 134 -12.08 16.26 -10.99
C VAL A 134 -12.53 15.96 -12.41
N ASP A 135 -12.26 16.91 -13.31
CA ASP A 135 -12.55 16.74 -14.73
C ASP A 135 -11.68 15.65 -15.35
N SER A 136 -12.19 14.98 -16.41
CA SER A 136 -11.49 13.91 -17.12
C SER A 136 -10.09 14.31 -17.60
N LYS A 137 -9.89 15.57 -17.98
CA LYS A 137 -8.59 16.11 -18.41
C LYS A 137 -7.55 16.17 -17.28
N SER A 138 -8.01 16.36 -16.05
CA SER A 138 -7.17 16.49 -14.85
C SER A 138 -7.02 15.18 -14.07
N LEU A 139 -7.77 14.13 -14.46
CA LEU A 139 -7.85 12.88 -13.71
C LEU A 139 -6.50 12.18 -13.56
N VAL A 140 -5.67 12.18 -14.62
CA VAL A 140 -4.33 11.56 -14.58
C VAL A 140 -3.44 12.28 -13.57
N THR A 141 -3.42 13.62 -13.60
CA THR A 141 -2.65 14.43 -12.66
C THR A 141 -3.17 14.27 -11.22
N ALA A 142 -4.48 14.30 -11.03
CA ALA A 142 -5.10 14.11 -9.72
C ALA A 142 -4.79 12.73 -9.13
N ASN A 143 -4.84 11.67 -9.95
CA ASN A 143 -4.48 10.33 -9.51
C ASN A 143 -2.99 10.21 -9.19
N ALA A 144 -2.11 10.80 -10.00
CA ALA A 144 -0.68 10.84 -9.71
C ALA A 144 -0.40 11.55 -8.37
N MET A 145 -1.02 12.72 -8.13
CA MET A 145 -0.90 13.43 -6.85
C MET A 145 -1.39 12.59 -5.67
N ALA A 146 -2.53 11.92 -5.82
CA ALA A 146 -3.12 11.12 -4.77
C ALA A 146 -2.27 9.87 -4.46
N VAL A 147 -1.82 9.14 -5.48
CA VAL A 147 -1.08 7.88 -5.31
C VAL A 147 0.38 8.15 -4.97
N THR A 148 1.10 8.91 -5.80
CA THR A 148 2.53 9.18 -5.58
C THR A 148 2.75 10.02 -4.32
N GLY A 149 1.98 11.09 -4.13
CA GLY A 149 2.05 11.89 -2.90
C GLY A 149 1.78 11.06 -1.66
N GLY A 150 0.81 10.16 -1.74
CA GLY A 150 0.52 9.23 -0.66
C GLY A 150 1.67 8.26 -0.37
N SER A 151 2.30 7.68 -1.40
CA SER A 151 3.46 6.79 -1.23
C SER A 151 4.64 7.51 -0.58
N VAL A 152 4.92 8.75 -0.99
CA VAL A 152 5.94 9.59 -0.34
C VAL A 152 5.61 9.79 1.14
N LEU A 153 4.35 10.03 1.48
CA LEU A 153 3.94 10.24 2.87
C LEU A 153 3.98 8.97 3.72
N VAL A 154 3.79 7.79 3.15
CA VAL A 154 4.06 6.51 3.86
C VAL A 154 5.54 6.43 4.23
N VAL A 155 6.45 6.73 3.30
CA VAL A 155 7.90 6.70 3.56
C VAL A 155 8.29 7.74 4.61
N LEU A 156 7.80 8.97 4.49
CA LEU A 156 8.03 10.02 5.49
C LEU A 156 7.46 9.66 6.85
N GLY A 157 6.26 9.08 6.90
CA GLY A 157 5.64 8.56 8.12
C GLY A 157 6.46 7.45 8.76
N GLY A 158 6.99 6.53 7.95
CA GLY A 158 7.92 5.50 8.41
C GLY A 158 9.19 6.08 9.03
N GLY A 159 9.81 7.05 8.36
CA GLY A 159 10.97 7.77 8.87
C GLY A 159 10.68 8.52 10.18
N LEU A 160 9.52 9.18 10.27
CA LEU A 160 9.06 9.83 11.51
C LEU A 160 8.88 8.80 12.64
N GLY A 161 8.30 7.64 12.34
CA GLY A 161 8.13 6.58 13.33
C GLY A 161 9.46 6.06 13.85
N VAL A 162 10.44 5.82 12.97
CA VAL A 162 11.80 5.43 13.36
C VAL A 162 12.45 6.52 14.23
N GLY A 163 12.32 7.80 13.86
CA GLY A 163 12.86 8.92 14.64
C GLY A 163 12.22 9.05 16.01
N ILE A 164 10.89 8.98 16.12
CA ILE A 164 10.17 9.02 17.40
C ILE A 164 10.59 7.83 18.26
N ARG A 165 10.69 6.63 17.68
CA ARG A 165 11.12 5.44 18.40
C ARG A 165 12.53 5.58 18.97
N ALA A 166 13.48 6.12 18.20
CA ALA A 166 14.86 6.35 18.66
C ALA A 166 14.90 7.27 19.90
N ILE A 167 14.06 8.30 19.92
CA ILE A 167 13.95 9.22 21.06
C ILE A 167 13.29 8.51 22.27
N VAL A 168 12.18 7.81 22.04
CA VAL A 168 11.41 7.19 23.14
C VAL A 168 12.14 5.99 23.73
N ASN A 169 12.85 5.19 22.93
CA ASN A 169 13.64 4.06 23.44
C ASN A 169 14.74 4.45 24.43
N SER A 170 15.20 5.71 24.39
CA SER A 170 16.15 6.22 25.38
C SER A 170 15.47 6.51 26.74
N LEU A 171 14.15 6.59 26.80
CA LEU A 171 13.35 7.00 27.95
C LEU A 171 12.43 5.90 28.50
N ALA A 172 12.12 4.88 27.72
CA ALA A 172 11.11 3.87 28.04
C ALA A 172 11.48 2.48 27.48
N LEU A 173 10.74 1.45 27.91
CA LEU A 173 10.86 0.10 27.36
C LEU A 173 10.48 0.08 25.85
N ALA A 174 11.11 -0.79 25.07
CA ALA A 174 10.89 -0.89 23.62
C ALA A 174 9.43 -1.11 23.24
N ASN A 175 8.70 -1.94 23.99
CA ASN A 175 7.27 -2.18 23.77
C ASN A 175 6.42 -0.91 23.96
N HIS A 176 6.81 -0.03 24.89
CA HIS A 176 6.11 1.23 25.12
C HIS A 176 6.30 2.20 23.94
N ALA A 177 7.49 2.19 23.32
CA ALA A 177 7.75 3.01 22.14
C ALA A 177 6.89 2.56 20.95
N ASP A 178 6.81 1.26 20.69
CA ASP A 178 5.98 0.70 19.62
C ASP A 178 4.49 0.95 19.87
N ALA A 179 4.03 0.75 21.10
CA ALA A 179 2.66 1.04 21.49
C ALA A 179 2.31 2.52 21.32
N LEU A 180 3.22 3.44 21.65
CA LEU A 180 3.04 4.88 21.44
C LEU A 180 2.92 5.23 19.96
N LEU A 181 3.76 4.66 19.10
CA LEU A 181 3.69 4.89 17.65
C LEU A 181 2.34 4.45 17.08
N ILE A 182 1.83 3.31 17.53
CA ILE A 182 0.53 2.80 17.09
C ILE A 182 -0.61 3.63 17.67
N PHE A 183 -0.49 4.13 18.89
CA PHE A 183 -1.44 5.07 19.47
C PHE A 183 -1.50 6.40 18.68
N ILE A 184 -0.35 6.95 18.29
CA ILE A 184 -0.27 8.12 17.40
C ILE A 184 -0.98 7.82 16.08
N SER A 185 -0.76 6.63 15.51
CA SER A 185 -1.41 6.21 14.27
C SER A 185 -2.93 6.09 14.43
N SER A 186 -3.40 5.59 15.56
CA SER A 186 -4.84 5.58 15.91
C SER A 186 -5.43 6.99 15.91
N GLY A 187 -4.77 7.95 16.56
CA GLY A 187 -5.17 9.36 16.56
C GLY A 187 -5.25 9.97 15.15
N GLY A 188 -4.28 9.64 14.29
CA GLY A 188 -4.28 10.09 12.90
C GLY A 188 -5.44 9.53 12.08
N TYR A 189 -5.85 8.27 12.30
CA TYR A 189 -7.06 7.73 11.67
C TYR A 189 -8.34 8.32 12.23
N PHE A 190 -8.36 8.70 13.51
CA PHE A 190 -9.46 9.47 14.08
C PHE A 190 -9.59 10.86 13.40
N ILE A 191 -8.46 11.55 13.17
CA ILE A 191 -8.43 12.80 12.41
C ILE A 191 -8.93 12.56 10.97
N ALA A 192 -8.51 11.50 10.30
CA ALA A 192 -8.99 11.14 8.97
C ALA A 192 -10.51 10.88 8.95
N ALA A 193 -11.06 10.23 9.98
CA ALA A 193 -12.51 10.07 10.14
C ALA A 193 -13.21 11.44 10.31
N PHE A 194 -12.66 12.31 11.15
CA PHE A 194 -13.19 13.65 11.34
C PHE A 194 -13.16 14.49 10.03
N LEU A 195 -12.06 14.44 9.28
CA LEU A 195 -11.98 15.09 7.96
C LEU A 195 -13.02 14.51 6.99
N THR A 196 -13.25 13.21 7.03
CA THR A 196 -14.24 12.53 6.20
C THR A 196 -15.68 12.97 6.56
N SER A 197 -15.98 13.27 7.83
CA SER A 197 -17.29 13.75 8.25
C SER A 197 -17.63 15.13 7.66
N ARG A 198 -16.64 15.89 7.22
CA ARG A 198 -16.80 17.21 6.56
C ARG A 198 -17.15 17.10 5.07
N LEU A 199 -17.12 15.91 4.49
CA LEU A 199 -17.59 15.67 3.12
C LEU A 199 -19.10 15.42 3.12
N SER A 200 -19.78 15.87 2.06
CA SER A 200 -21.20 15.58 1.87
C SER A 200 -21.42 14.12 1.57
N ARG A 201 -22.53 13.56 2.05
CA ARG A 201 -22.81 12.10 2.03
C ARG A 201 -22.65 11.44 0.67
N TYR A 202 -23.01 12.12 -0.42
CA TYR A 202 -22.98 11.59 -1.78
C TYR A 202 -21.90 12.24 -2.65
N GLU A 203 -21.03 13.05 -2.07
CA GLU A 203 -19.97 13.77 -2.78
C GLU A 203 -18.98 12.85 -3.50
N LEU A 204 -18.74 11.68 -2.93
CA LEU A 204 -17.85 10.65 -3.48
C LEU A 204 -18.61 9.51 -4.20
N GLY A 205 -19.93 9.65 -4.36
CA GLY A 205 -20.79 8.60 -4.91
C GLY A 205 -20.94 7.37 -3.99
N PRO A 206 -21.65 6.35 -4.42
CA PRO A 206 -22.67 6.42 -5.47
C PRO A 206 -23.82 7.35 -5.06
N GLN A 207 -24.54 7.92 -6.05
CA GLN A 207 -25.73 8.73 -5.79
C GLN A 207 -26.84 7.86 -5.19
N LYS A 208 -27.80 8.46 -4.48
CA LYS A 208 -28.86 7.70 -3.77
C LYS A 208 -29.63 6.76 -4.69
N HIS A 209 -29.83 7.11 -5.95
CA HIS A 209 -30.52 6.31 -6.95
C HIS A 209 -29.65 5.23 -7.60
N GLU A 210 -28.33 5.35 -7.49
CA GLU A 210 -27.34 4.39 -8.04
C GLU A 210 -27.02 3.26 -7.06
N ILE A 211 -27.39 3.44 -5.78
CA ILE A 211 -27.12 2.44 -4.73
C ILE A 211 -27.84 1.14 -5.05
N ARG A 212 -27.10 0.11 -5.41
CA ARG A 212 -27.63 -1.21 -5.70
C ARG A 212 -28.15 -1.89 -4.41
N LYS A 213 -29.43 -2.28 -4.42
CA LYS A 213 -30.00 -3.14 -3.39
C LYS A 213 -29.72 -4.60 -3.77
N GLY A 214 -28.94 -5.31 -2.97
CA GLY A 214 -28.67 -6.71 -3.27
C GLY A 214 -27.98 -7.45 -2.12
N SER A 215 -28.06 -8.79 -2.13
CA SER A 215 -27.45 -9.66 -1.13
C SER A 215 -25.94 -9.84 -1.35
N PHE A 216 -25.19 -10.21 -0.32
CA PHE A 216 -23.75 -10.56 -0.40
C PHE A 216 -23.49 -11.69 -1.41
N THR A 217 -24.46 -12.60 -1.60
CA THR A 217 -24.44 -13.66 -2.61
C THR A 217 -24.33 -13.14 -4.04
N GLN A 218 -24.84 -11.94 -4.33
CA GLN A 218 -24.66 -11.30 -5.63
C GLN A 218 -23.20 -10.93 -5.91
N GLY A 219 -22.38 -10.65 -4.90
CA GLY A 219 -20.95 -10.41 -5.08
C GLY A 219 -20.21 -11.61 -5.68
N ILE A 220 -20.61 -12.82 -5.30
CA ILE A 220 -20.07 -14.08 -5.85
C ILE A 220 -20.52 -14.24 -7.31
N THR A 221 -21.78 -13.92 -7.61
CA THR A 221 -22.32 -13.97 -8.98
C THR A 221 -21.62 -12.94 -9.86
N GLU A 222 -21.48 -11.69 -9.39
CA GLU A 222 -20.76 -10.63 -10.11
C GLU A 222 -19.28 -10.99 -10.35
N MET A 223 -18.62 -11.68 -9.42
CA MET A 223 -17.26 -12.19 -9.62
C MET A 223 -17.22 -13.28 -10.69
N ARG A 224 -18.22 -14.19 -10.71
CA ARG A 224 -18.35 -15.21 -11.74
C ARG A 224 -18.57 -14.58 -13.13
N ASP A 225 -19.44 -13.58 -13.20
CA ASP A 225 -19.72 -12.83 -14.43
C ASP A 225 -18.47 -12.07 -14.90
N GLY A 226 -17.67 -11.50 -13.96
CA GLY A 226 -16.38 -10.91 -14.24
C GLY A 226 -15.38 -11.90 -14.84
N ILE A 227 -15.30 -13.12 -14.30
CA ILE A 227 -14.45 -14.20 -14.85
C ILE A 227 -14.94 -14.59 -16.26
N HIS A 228 -16.25 -14.68 -16.47
CA HIS A 228 -16.83 -14.98 -17.78
C HIS A 228 -16.52 -13.87 -18.78
N PHE A 229 -16.63 -12.60 -18.38
CA PHE A 229 -16.25 -11.44 -19.18
C PHE A 229 -14.78 -11.52 -19.63
N LEU A 230 -13.86 -11.89 -18.73
CA LEU A 230 -12.44 -12.02 -19.03
C LEU A 230 -12.15 -13.15 -20.03
N LYS A 231 -12.94 -14.23 -20.03
CA LYS A 231 -12.82 -15.31 -21.04
C LYS A 231 -13.21 -14.84 -22.43
N ILE A 232 -14.14 -13.91 -22.55
CA ILE A 232 -14.58 -13.34 -23.83
C ILE A 232 -13.62 -12.24 -24.27
N HIS A 233 -13.17 -11.39 -23.35
CA HIS A 233 -12.28 -10.25 -23.62
C HIS A 233 -10.82 -10.59 -23.29
N THR A 234 -10.20 -11.40 -24.14
CA THR A 234 -8.84 -11.94 -23.93
C THR A 234 -7.76 -10.85 -23.80
N ASP A 235 -7.92 -9.70 -24.45
CA ASP A 235 -6.96 -8.59 -24.35
C ASP A 235 -6.99 -7.95 -22.95
N VAL A 236 -8.17 -7.85 -22.33
CA VAL A 236 -8.31 -7.38 -20.93
C VAL A 236 -7.69 -8.39 -19.99
N ALA A 237 -7.96 -9.70 -20.20
CA ALA A 237 -7.38 -10.77 -19.40
C ALA A 237 -5.85 -10.78 -19.49
N ARG A 238 -5.28 -10.62 -20.68
CA ARG A 238 -3.83 -10.51 -20.89
C ARG A 238 -3.23 -9.29 -20.17
N GLY A 239 -3.91 -8.14 -20.21
CA GLY A 239 -3.47 -6.94 -19.49
C GLY A 239 -3.45 -7.13 -17.98
N ILE A 240 -4.46 -7.81 -17.39
CA ILE A 240 -4.51 -8.13 -15.97
C ILE A 240 -3.40 -9.12 -15.61
N LEU A 241 -3.22 -10.20 -16.41
CA LEU A 241 -2.15 -11.17 -16.19
C LEU A 241 -0.77 -10.52 -16.28
N ALA A 242 -0.52 -9.70 -17.29
CA ALA A 242 0.72 -8.96 -17.43
C ALA A 242 1.02 -8.11 -16.19
N THR A 243 0.00 -7.40 -15.66
CA THR A 243 0.14 -6.61 -14.44
C THR A 243 0.42 -7.50 -13.22
N ALA A 244 -0.21 -8.67 -13.12
CA ALA A 244 0.01 -9.63 -12.04
C ALA A 244 1.44 -10.20 -12.08
N PHE A 245 1.93 -10.60 -13.26
CA PHE A 245 3.31 -11.06 -13.44
C PHE A 245 4.33 -9.99 -13.11
N HIS A 246 4.13 -8.75 -13.58
CA HIS A 246 5.00 -7.63 -13.25
C HIS A 246 5.06 -7.38 -11.73
N ARG A 247 3.91 -7.36 -11.04
CA ARG A 247 3.89 -7.19 -9.59
C ARG A 247 4.51 -8.37 -8.86
N GLY A 248 4.29 -9.60 -9.32
CA GLY A 248 4.94 -10.79 -8.79
C GLY A 248 6.46 -10.73 -8.94
N GLY A 249 6.95 -10.34 -10.12
CA GLY A 249 8.36 -10.13 -10.40
C GLY A 249 9.00 -9.08 -9.48
N LEU A 250 8.34 -7.92 -9.32
CA LEU A 250 8.79 -6.88 -8.38
C LEU A 250 8.88 -7.38 -6.94
N THR A 251 7.90 -8.16 -6.48
CA THR A 251 7.91 -8.73 -5.13
C THR A 251 9.04 -9.75 -4.99
N ALA A 252 9.26 -10.59 -6.00
CA ALA A 252 10.34 -11.58 -6.02
C ALA A 252 11.72 -10.89 -6.00
N LEU A 253 11.91 -9.83 -6.80
CA LEU A 253 13.14 -9.02 -6.80
C LEU A 253 13.38 -8.36 -5.45
N THR A 254 12.34 -7.81 -4.83
CA THR A 254 12.43 -7.19 -3.50
C THR A 254 12.88 -8.21 -2.46
N LEU A 255 12.27 -9.40 -2.46
CA LEU A 255 12.63 -10.49 -1.56
C LEU A 255 14.05 -10.98 -1.81
N MET A 256 14.43 -11.16 -3.07
CA MET A 256 15.78 -11.60 -3.45
C MET A 256 16.83 -10.57 -3.03
N GLY A 257 16.58 -9.27 -3.29
CA GLY A 257 17.47 -8.19 -2.86
C GLY A 257 17.64 -8.16 -1.33
N LEU A 258 16.55 -8.34 -0.58
CA LEU A 258 16.59 -8.42 0.87
C LEU A 258 17.48 -9.57 1.36
N LEU A 259 17.30 -10.77 0.78
CA LEU A 259 18.05 -11.97 1.18
C LEU A 259 19.52 -11.88 0.77
N LEU A 260 19.84 -11.29 -0.38
CA LEU A 260 21.22 -11.06 -0.83
C LEU A 260 21.94 -10.07 0.09
N GLU A 261 21.30 -8.94 0.42
CA GLU A 261 21.87 -7.96 1.35
C GLU A 261 22.14 -8.57 2.72
N ARG A 262 21.22 -9.39 3.21
CA ARG A 262 21.34 -10.02 4.52
C ARG A 262 22.34 -11.16 4.57
N ASN A 263 22.32 -12.06 3.56
CA ASN A 263 23.02 -13.35 3.65
C ASN A 263 24.31 -13.43 2.82
N THR A 264 24.47 -12.52 1.83
CA THR A 264 25.59 -12.59 0.88
C THR A 264 26.49 -11.35 0.98
N PHE A 265 25.94 -10.15 1.00
CA PHE A 265 26.71 -8.90 0.98
C PHE A 265 27.12 -8.42 2.38
N HIS A 266 26.39 -8.86 3.41
CA HIS A 266 26.70 -8.55 4.81
C HIS A 266 26.82 -9.83 5.65
N ASN A 267 27.37 -9.68 6.87
CA ASN A 267 27.48 -10.80 7.80
C ASN A 267 26.10 -11.21 8.30
N PRO A 268 25.64 -12.46 8.06
CA PRO A 268 24.33 -12.94 8.52
C PRO A 268 24.11 -12.87 10.04
N GLN A 269 25.21 -12.78 10.81
CA GLN A 269 25.16 -12.64 12.27
C GLN A 269 24.90 -11.19 12.71
N LEU A 270 24.97 -10.21 11.79
CA LEU A 270 24.70 -8.79 12.02
C LEU A 270 23.54 -8.34 11.12
N PRO A 271 22.30 -8.72 11.43
CA PRO A 271 21.13 -8.47 10.56
C PRO A 271 20.88 -6.99 10.28
N GLU A 272 21.32 -6.11 11.21
CA GLU A 272 21.11 -4.67 11.08
C GLU A 272 21.92 -4.04 9.95
N ASP A 273 23.09 -4.59 9.61
CA ASP A 273 23.91 -4.05 8.52
C ASP A 273 23.33 -4.44 7.14
N GLY A 274 22.85 -5.67 7.00
CA GLY A 274 22.09 -6.08 5.82
C GLY A 274 20.80 -5.27 5.63
N LEU A 275 20.13 -4.91 6.74
CA LEU A 275 18.94 -4.07 6.69
C LEU A 275 19.26 -2.64 6.24
N LYS A 276 20.40 -2.07 6.64
CA LYS A 276 20.88 -0.75 6.15
C LYS A 276 21.18 -0.81 4.65
N GLY A 277 21.88 -1.86 4.17
CA GLY A 277 22.16 -2.07 2.75
C GLY A 277 20.88 -2.18 1.93
N PHE A 278 19.93 -2.98 2.39
CA PHE A 278 18.63 -3.10 1.75
C PHE A 278 17.83 -1.77 1.76
N GLY A 279 17.84 -1.03 2.87
CA GLY A 279 17.24 0.30 2.96
C GLY A 279 17.85 1.29 1.95
N PHE A 280 19.15 1.21 1.72
CA PHE A 280 19.85 1.98 0.71
C PHE A 280 19.42 1.59 -0.71
N ALA A 281 19.36 0.29 -1.01
CA ALA A 281 18.89 -0.25 -2.29
C ALA A 281 17.44 0.17 -2.60
N ILE A 282 16.52 0.08 -1.62
CA ILE A 282 15.14 0.55 -1.75
C ILE A 282 15.06 2.06 -1.99
N SER A 283 15.95 2.84 -1.39
CA SER A 283 16.01 4.29 -1.62
C SER A 283 16.35 4.62 -3.08
N PHE A 284 17.27 3.89 -3.69
CA PHE A 284 17.56 4.01 -5.14
C PHE A 284 16.39 3.53 -6.00
N ALA A 285 15.73 2.44 -5.62
CA ALA A 285 14.51 2.01 -6.31
C ALA A 285 13.41 3.08 -6.26
N GLY A 286 13.25 3.74 -5.10
CA GLY A 286 12.35 4.89 -4.93
C GLY A 286 12.69 6.06 -5.85
N LEU A 287 13.97 6.40 -5.99
CA LEU A 287 14.44 7.40 -6.97
C LEU A 287 14.11 6.96 -8.41
N GLY A 288 14.29 5.67 -8.74
CA GLY A 288 13.92 5.12 -10.03
C GLY A 288 12.43 5.26 -10.34
N VAL A 289 11.56 4.97 -9.36
CA VAL A 289 10.10 5.18 -9.48
C VAL A 289 9.78 6.66 -9.69
N PHE A 290 10.43 7.55 -8.95
CA PHE A 290 10.24 8.99 -9.10
C PHE A 290 10.64 9.46 -10.51
N LEU A 291 11.82 9.11 -10.98
CA LEU A 291 12.28 9.43 -12.33
C LEU A 291 11.38 8.83 -13.40
N GLY A 292 10.95 7.58 -13.23
CA GLY A 292 10.01 6.90 -14.12
C GLY A 292 8.68 7.62 -14.26
N ALA A 293 8.17 8.22 -13.19
CA ALA A 293 6.93 9.00 -13.21
C ALA A 293 7.03 10.24 -14.13
N PHE A 294 8.22 10.85 -14.24
CA PHE A 294 8.46 11.97 -15.17
C PHE A 294 8.76 11.49 -16.60
N LEU A 295 9.49 10.39 -16.75
CA LEU A 295 9.89 9.86 -18.07
C LEU A 295 8.75 9.16 -18.80
N ALA A 296 7.82 8.53 -18.08
CA ALA A 296 6.74 7.77 -18.69
C ALA A 296 5.83 8.59 -19.61
N PRO A 297 5.35 9.80 -19.25
CA PRO A 297 4.56 10.63 -20.16
C PRO A 297 5.32 11.01 -21.44
N TYR A 298 6.60 11.34 -21.30
CA TYR A 298 7.47 11.68 -22.43
C TYR A 298 7.68 10.46 -23.36
N GLY A 299 8.00 9.29 -22.78
CA GLY A 299 8.18 8.06 -23.55
C GLY A 299 6.92 7.63 -24.28
N VAL A 300 5.75 7.71 -23.64
CA VAL A 300 4.46 7.40 -24.25
C VAL A 300 4.11 8.38 -25.37
N SER A 301 4.38 9.68 -25.21
CA SER A 301 4.11 10.68 -26.25
C SER A 301 5.01 10.52 -27.47
N LYS A 302 6.28 10.15 -27.29
CA LYS A 302 7.28 10.05 -28.35
C LYS A 302 7.22 8.72 -29.12
N TYR A 303 7.03 7.60 -28.43
CA TYR A 303 7.14 6.25 -28.99
C TYR A 303 5.79 5.53 -29.10
N GLY A 304 4.73 6.07 -28.51
CA GLY A 304 3.44 5.43 -28.37
C GLY A 304 3.40 4.39 -27.23
N ARG A 305 2.20 4.18 -26.67
CA ARG A 305 2.00 3.33 -25.48
C ARG A 305 2.54 1.90 -25.66
N HIS A 306 2.24 1.25 -26.78
CA HIS A 306 2.61 -0.16 -27.00
C HIS A 306 4.14 -0.36 -27.13
N ARG A 307 4.82 0.54 -27.85
CA ARG A 307 6.29 0.44 -28.03
C ARG A 307 7.00 0.76 -26.72
N TRP A 308 6.54 1.78 -25.98
CA TRP A 308 7.11 2.17 -24.71
C TRP A 308 7.00 1.06 -23.66
N ILE A 309 5.82 0.44 -23.51
CA ILE A 309 5.62 -0.68 -22.60
C ILE A 309 6.51 -1.87 -23.00
N ARG A 310 6.57 -2.22 -24.27
CA ARG A 310 7.43 -3.33 -24.75
C ARG A 310 8.90 -3.10 -24.46
N PHE A 311 9.38 -1.88 -24.64
CA PHE A 311 10.76 -1.49 -24.33
C PHE A 311 11.07 -1.68 -22.84
N LEU A 312 10.17 -1.22 -21.97
CA LEU A 312 10.34 -1.38 -20.51
C LEU A 312 10.36 -2.86 -20.08
N TRP A 313 9.51 -3.67 -20.68
CA TRP A 313 9.47 -5.12 -20.43
C TRP A 313 10.75 -5.84 -20.86
N GLN A 314 11.30 -5.47 -22.00
CA GLN A 314 12.58 -6.01 -22.45
C GLN A 314 13.73 -5.61 -21.52
N MET A 315 13.73 -4.38 -21.05
CA MET A 315 14.72 -3.89 -20.08
C MET A 315 14.64 -4.65 -18.76
N GLU A 316 13.44 -4.88 -18.25
CA GLU A 316 13.21 -5.67 -17.02
C GLU A 316 13.68 -7.13 -17.18
N ALA A 317 13.34 -7.77 -18.30
CA ALA A 317 13.77 -9.13 -18.58
C ALA A 317 15.30 -9.28 -18.69
N ASN A 318 15.98 -8.31 -19.30
CA ASN A 318 17.44 -8.30 -19.40
C ASN A 318 18.10 -8.14 -18.01
N LEU A 319 17.59 -7.23 -17.18
CA LEU A 319 18.08 -7.04 -15.81
C LEU A 319 17.94 -8.32 -14.97
N LEU A 320 16.81 -9.03 -15.09
CA LEU A 320 16.60 -10.30 -14.40
C LEU A 320 17.59 -11.38 -14.84
N ASN A 321 17.86 -11.47 -16.12
CA ASN A 321 18.86 -12.41 -16.66
C ASN A 321 20.28 -12.08 -16.16
N ASP A 322 20.68 -10.80 -16.17
CA ASP A 322 21.99 -10.37 -15.69
C ASP A 322 22.18 -10.65 -14.20
N MET A 323 21.13 -10.46 -13.38
CA MET A 323 21.16 -10.81 -11.96
C MET A 323 21.32 -12.31 -11.73
N GLN A 324 20.66 -13.17 -12.51
CA GLN A 324 20.85 -14.63 -12.43
C GLN A 324 22.30 -15.04 -12.74
N PHE A 325 22.90 -14.46 -13.77
CA PHE A 325 24.30 -14.72 -14.12
C PHE A 325 25.26 -14.32 -13.00
N THR A 326 25.03 -13.18 -12.37
CA THR A 326 25.89 -12.68 -11.27
C THR A 326 25.81 -13.59 -10.05
N ILE A 327 24.62 -14.10 -9.70
CA ILE A 327 24.43 -15.02 -8.56
C ILE A 327 25.11 -16.36 -8.83
N LEU A 328 24.99 -16.91 -10.04
CA LEU A 328 25.60 -18.18 -10.41
C LEU A 328 27.15 -18.07 -10.47
N SER A 329 27.70 -16.94 -10.87
CA SER A 329 29.14 -16.72 -10.91
C SER A 329 29.76 -16.44 -9.55
N SER A 330 28.99 -15.98 -8.57
CA SER A 330 29.49 -15.76 -7.19
C SER A 330 29.40 -17.00 -6.30
N SER A 331 28.74 -18.06 -6.77
CA SER A 331 28.61 -19.35 -6.05
C SER A 331 29.63 -20.42 -6.51
N ILE A 332 30.56 -20.05 -7.41
CA ILE A 332 31.73 -20.83 -7.81
C ILE A 332 32.99 -20.19 -7.22
#